data_cfa44bd02117455557066e51d2fd7a00
#
_entry.id   cfa44bd02117455557066e51d2fd7a00
#
_cell.length_a   1.000
_cell.length_b   1.000
_cell.length_c   1.000
_cell.angle_alpha   90.00
_cell.angle_beta   90.00
_cell.angle_gamma   90.00
#
_symmetry.space_group_name_H-M   'P 1'
#
loop_
_entity.id
_entity.type
_entity.pdbx_description
1 polymer ?
#
loop_
_entity_poly.entity_id
_entity_poly.type
_entity_poly.pdbx_seq_one_letter_code
_entity_poly.pdbx_strand_id
1 'polypeptide(L)'
;MRRLNRALSGRRLPDTALEEITEVVHILADRFDAGTERSKLDDMMTRPHLAAIYSGQYTPLDLEVGEEIEFDPFSLAAGEFHPASIGLTFTKESDDSGVGKGTIDPMFAGPPERVHGVIQALVIDEVMGALNRMRGRQAYTAYLHIDYRGPAPLGEAVVFRAWVHETD
;
A
#
# COMPACT_ATOMS: atom_id res chain seq x y z
N MET A 1 -6.48 1.00 -13.10
CA MET A 1 -7.47 1.37 -12.09
C MET A 1 -7.10 2.65 -11.33
N ARG A 2 -5.89 2.86 -10.77
CA ARG A 2 -5.51 4.09 -10.02
C ARG A 2 -5.82 5.39 -10.76
N ARG A 3 -5.54 5.47 -12.09
CA ARG A 3 -5.84 6.65 -12.90
C ARG A 3 -7.34 6.95 -12.96
N LEU A 4 -8.18 5.92 -13.09
CA LEU A 4 -9.65 6.06 -13.10
C LEU A 4 -10.16 6.56 -11.74
N ASN A 5 -9.72 5.94 -10.65
CA ASN A 5 -10.11 6.34 -9.30
C ASN A 5 -9.72 7.80 -9.00
N ARG A 6 -8.50 8.21 -9.39
CA ARG A 6 -8.04 9.60 -9.27
C ARG A 6 -8.93 10.57 -10.09
N ALA A 7 -9.30 10.19 -11.30
CA ALA A 7 -10.15 11.02 -12.14
C ALA A 7 -11.55 11.19 -11.56
N LEU A 8 -12.15 10.10 -11.07
CA LEU A 8 -13.48 10.11 -10.44
C LEU A 8 -13.53 10.97 -9.18
N SER A 9 -12.50 10.91 -8.34
CA SER A 9 -12.46 11.69 -7.08
C SER A 9 -12.06 13.15 -7.29
N GLY A 10 -11.35 13.47 -8.38
CA GLY A 10 -10.80 14.81 -8.61
C GLY A 10 -11.48 15.63 -9.71
N ARG A 11 -12.53 15.12 -10.36
CA ARG A 11 -13.20 15.79 -11.49
C ARG A 11 -14.71 15.73 -11.35
N ARG A 12 -15.37 16.80 -11.81
CA ARG A 12 -16.82 16.82 -12.01
C ARG A 12 -17.11 16.63 -13.49
N LEU A 13 -18.08 15.77 -13.79
CA LEU A 13 -18.55 15.51 -15.13
C LEU A 13 -20.05 15.77 -15.19
N PRO A 14 -20.62 16.09 -16.39
CA PRO A 14 -22.06 16.08 -16.62
C PRO A 14 -22.64 14.68 -16.34
N ASP A 15 -23.91 14.62 -15.90
CA ASP A 15 -24.58 13.37 -15.56
C ASP A 15 -24.60 12.39 -16.74
N THR A 16 -24.82 12.87 -17.97
CA THR A 16 -24.78 12.05 -19.18
C THR A 16 -23.44 11.37 -19.40
N ALA A 17 -22.32 12.05 -19.12
CA ALA A 17 -21.00 11.45 -19.23
C ALA A 17 -20.74 10.44 -18.09
N LEU A 18 -21.29 10.66 -16.90
CA LEU A 18 -21.23 9.69 -15.79
C LEU A 18 -22.04 8.44 -16.12
N GLU A 19 -23.20 8.55 -16.74
CA GLU A 19 -24.02 7.41 -17.19
C GLU A 19 -23.25 6.55 -18.21
N GLU A 20 -22.67 7.18 -19.24
CA GLU A 20 -21.85 6.49 -20.25
C GLU A 20 -20.64 5.78 -19.63
N ILE A 21 -19.93 6.44 -18.73
CA ILE A 21 -18.78 5.84 -18.03
C ILE A 21 -19.23 4.66 -17.16
N THR A 22 -20.36 4.80 -16.46
CA THR A 22 -20.91 3.76 -15.62
C THR A 22 -21.23 2.52 -16.43
N GLU A 23 -21.86 2.66 -17.60
CA GLU A 23 -22.14 1.54 -18.50
C GLU A 23 -20.87 0.83 -18.95
N VAL A 24 -19.84 1.58 -19.35
CA VAL A 24 -18.54 1.01 -19.73
C VAL A 24 -17.88 0.27 -18.56
N VAL A 25 -17.95 0.81 -17.35
CA VAL A 25 -17.41 0.16 -16.15
C VAL A 25 -18.14 -1.15 -15.85
N HIS A 26 -19.46 -1.20 -15.98
CA HIS A 26 -20.24 -2.43 -15.81
C HIS A 26 -19.84 -3.50 -16.83
N ILE A 27 -19.74 -3.12 -18.13
CA ILE A 27 -19.29 -4.05 -19.18
C ILE A 27 -17.89 -4.63 -18.86
N LEU A 28 -16.99 -3.79 -18.34
CA LEU A 28 -15.65 -4.25 -17.94
C LEU A 28 -15.72 -5.16 -16.71
N ALA A 29 -16.55 -4.85 -15.73
CA ALA A 29 -16.76 -5.69 -14.55
C ALA A 29 -17.26 -7.09 -14.95
N ASP A 30 -18.29 -7.17 -15.79
CA ASP A 30 -18.82 -8.44 -16.31
C ASP A 30 -17.76 -9.28 -17.01
N ARG A 31 -16.83 -8.64 -17.74
CA ARG A 31 -15.71 -9.36 -18.38
C ARG A 31 -14.71 -9.91 -17.37
N PHE A 32 -14.45 -9.18 -16.27
CA PHE A 32 -13.60 -9.67 -15.21
C PHE A 32 -14.28 -10.82 -14.46
N ASP A 33 -15.58 -10.69 -14.18
CA ASP A 33 -16.36 -11.72 -13.47
C ASP A 33 -16.47 -13.03 -14.25
N ALA A 34 -16.43 -12.95 -15.60
CA ALA A 34 -16.35 -14.14 -16.46
C ALA A 34 -14.94 -14.78 -16.52
N GLY A 35 -13.94 -14.16 -15.92
CA GLY A 35 -12.56 -14.65 -15.86
C GLY A 35 -12.34 -15.72 -14.81
N THR A 36 -11.12 -16.26 -14.78
CA THR A 36 -10.70 -17.17 -13.71
C THR A 36 -10.53 -16.40 -12.41
N GLU A 37 -11.09 -16.94 -11.33
CA GLU A 37 -10.97 -16.36 -10.01
C GLU A 37 -9.50 -16.28 -9.58
N ARG A 38 -9.06 -15.13 -9.09
CA ARG A 38 -7.69 -14.92 -8.61
C ARG A 38 -7.63 -15.22 -7.12
N SER A 39 -6.74 -16.13 -6.74
CA SER A 39 -6.40 -16.37 -5.35
C SER A 39 -5.22 -15.49 -4.93
N LYS A 40 -5.42 -14.69 -3.88
CA LYS A 40 -4.33 -13.90 -3.27
C LYS A 40 -3.17 -14.82 -2.84
N LEU A 41 -3.50 -15.96 -2.22
CA LEU A 41 -2.50 -16.90 -1.74
C LEU A 41 -1.68 -17.48 -2.89
N ASP A 42 -2.34 -17.90 -3.98
CA ASP A 42 -1.65 -18.47 -5.12
C ASP A 42 -0.68 -17.47 -5.76
N ASP A 43 -1.15 -16.20 -5.98
CA ASP A 43 -0.29 -15.16 -6.50
C ASP A 43 0.92 -14.88 -5.59
N MET A 44 0.73 -14.88 -4.26
CA MET A 44 1.82 -14.68 -3.31
C MET A 44 2.79 -15.86 -3.29
N MET A 45 2.31 -17.08 -3.44
CA MET A 45 3.15 -18.28 -3.48
C MET A 45 4.01 -18.39 -4.75
N THR A 46 3.71 -17.63 -5.79
CA THR A 46 4.60 -17.53 -6.97
C THR A 46 5.83 -16.65 -6.74
N ARG A 47 5.88 -15.89 -5.64
CA ARG A 47 6.95 -14.95 -5.29
C ARG A 47 7.83 -15.57 -4.19
N PRO A 48 9.12 -15.91 -4.48
CA PRO A 48 9.94 -16.75 -3.57
C PRO A 48 10.02 -16.21 -2.15
N HIS A 49 10.20 -14.90 -1.97
CA HIS A 49 10.32 -14.28 -0.64
C HIS A 49 8.99 -14.28 0.14
N LEU A 50 7.84 -14.10 -0.55
CA LEU A 50 6.53 -14.19 0.09
C LEU A 50 6.18 -15.64 0.39
N ALA A 51 6.45 -16.55 -0.55
CA ALA A 51 6.27 -17.99 -0.35
C ALA A 51 7.06 -18.49 0.86
N ALA A 52 8.31 -18.06 1.03
CA ALA A 52 9.14 -18.40 2.19
C ALA A 52 8.47 -17.98 3.51
N ILE A 53 7.98 -16.73 3.59
CA ILE A 53 7.28 -16.21 4.77
C ILE A 53 6.01 -17.04 5.07
N TYR A 54 5.17 -17.28 4.07
CA TYR A 54 3.92 -18.04 4.25
C TYR A 54 4.15 -19.54 4.52
N SER A 55 5.33 -20.06 4.17
CA SER A 55 5.77 -21.42 4.52
C SER A 55 6.45 -21.49 5.90
N GLY A 56 6.48 -20.40 6.65
CA GLY A 56 7.08 -20.35 7.98
C GLY A 56 8.61 -20.20 7.99
N GLN A 57 9.20 -19.85 6.87
CA GLN A 57 10.63 -19.59 6.74
C GLN A 57 10.90 -18.08 6.94
N TYR A 58 11.26 -17.72 8.16
CA TYR A 58 11.52 -16.32 8.55
C TYR A 58 13.03 -16.07 8.56
N THR A 59 13.57 -15.65 7.42
CA THR A 59 14.97 -15.23 7.30
C THR A 59 15.01 -13.77 6.86
N PRO A 60 15.98 -12.98 7.34
CA PRO A 60 16.21 -11.64 6.82
C PRO A 60 16.35 -11.67 5.29
N LEU A 61 15.80 -10.65 4.64
CA LEU A 61 15.98 -10.49 3.20
C LEU A 61 17.42 -10.04 2.94
N ASP A 62 18.05 -10.67 1.96
CA ASP A 62 19.39 -10.27 1.48
C ASP A 62 19.25 -9.03 0.59
N LEU A 63 19.24 -7.86 1.23
CA LEU A 63 19.08 -6.56 0.58
C LEU A 63 20.23 -5.64 0.98
N GLU A 64 20.76 -4.97 -0.01
CA GLU A 64 21.70 -3.87 0.21
C GLU A 64 20.98 -2.59 0.69
N VAL A 65 21.72 -1.69 1.32
CA VAL A 65 21.19 -0.37 1.70
C VAL A 65 20.78 0.39 0.43
N GLY A 66 19.56 0.90 0.41
CA GLY A 66 18.96 1.58 -0.73
C GLY A 66 18.14 0.69 -1.66
N GLU A 67 18.17 -0.63 -1.49
CA GLU A 67 17.31 -1.54 -2.25
C GLU A 67 15.86 -1.50 -1.76
N GLU A 68 14.93 -1.70 -2.71
CA GLU A 68 13.50 -1.74 -2.43
C GLU A 68 13.06 -3.16 -2.05
N ILE A 69 12.18 -3.24 -1.05
CA ILE A 69 11.45 -4.46 -0.74
C ILE A 69 10.22 -4.57 -1.65
N GLU A 70 9.98 -5.76 -2.16
CA GLU A 70 8.73 -6.07 -2.85
C GLU A 70 7.58 -6.23 -1.84
N PHE A 71 6.52 -5.46 -2.03
CA PHE A 71 5.31 -5.57 -1.21
C PHE A 71 4.41 -6.72 -1.63
N ASP A 72 3.49 -7.09 -0.73
CA ASP A 72 2.32 -7.88 -1.07
C ASP A 72 1.58 -7.22 -2.26
N PRO A 73 1.40 -7.92 -3.38
CA PRO A 73 0.78 -7.35 -4.58
C PRO A 73 -0.67 -6.88 -4.38
N PHE A 74 -1.31 -7.31 -3.30
CA PHE A 74 -2.68 -6.91 -2.92
C PHE A 74 -2.71 -5.87 -1.79
N SER A 75 -1.55 -5.38 -1.32
CA SER A 75 -1.49 -4.34 -0.29
C SER A 75 -2.15 -3.06 -0.76
N LEU A 76 -2.97 -2.45 0.10
CA LEU A 76 -3.54 -1.13 -0.15
C LEU A 76 -2.45 -0.05 -0.20
N ALA A 77 -1.36 -0.21 0.55
CA ALA A 77 -0.28 0.78 0.54
C ALA A 77 0.54 0.75 -0.75
N ALA A 78 0.90 -0.43 -1.25
CA ALA A 78 1.89 -0.56 -2.33
C ALA A 78 1.52 -1.58 -3.43
N GLY A 79 0.49 -2.40 -3.22
CA GLY A 79 0.17 -3.54 -4.09
C GLY A 79 -0.21 -3.14 -5.51
N GLU A 80 0.40 -3.82 -6.48
CA GLU A 80 0.14 -3.57 -7.91
C GLU A 80 -1.27 -3.97 -8.35
N PHE A 81 -1.86 -4.99 -7.70
CA PHE A 81 -3.20 -5.50 -8.02
C PHE A 81 -4.31 -4.84 -7.20
N HIS A 82 -3.96 -4.03 -6.20
CA HIS A 82 -4.99 -3.34 -5.43
C HIS A 82 -5.50 -2.10 -6.19
N PRO A 83 -6.81 -2.00 -6.52
CA PRO A 83 -7.35 -0.93 -7.37
C PRO A 83 -7.20 0.47 -6.77
N ALA A 84 -7.15 0.59 -5.46
CA ALA A 84 -6.96 1.83 -4.71
C ALA A 84 -5.55 1.94 -4.08
N SER A 85 -4.55 1.21 -4.60
CA SER A 85 -3.20 1.27 -4.06
C SER A 85 -2.62 2.68 -4.07
N ILE A 86 -2.00 3.08 -2.96
CA ILE A 86 -1.30 4.36 -2.81
C ILE A 86 -0.04 4.37 -3.70
N GLY A 87 0.58 3.20 -3.93
CA GLY A 87 1.80 3.07 -4.72
C GLY A 87 3.04 3.46 -3.93
N LEU A 88 3.07 3.10 -2.66
CA LEU A 88 4.21 3.30 -1.78
C LEU A 88 5.38 2.41 -2.20
N THR A 89 6.61 2.92 -2.08
CA THR A 89 7.83 2.12 -2.10
C THR A 89 8.43 2.06 -0.70
N PHE A 90 9.22 1.03 -0.40
CA PHE A 90 9.96 0.92 0.85
C PHE A 90 11.38 0.50 0.56
N THR A 91 12.35 1.27 1.06
CA THR A 91 13.79 1.00 0.88
C THR A 91 14.48 0.76 2.21
N LYS A 92 15.46 -0.14 2.20
CA LYS A 92 16.32 -0.40 3.34
C LYS A 92 17.24 0.79 3.62
N GLU A 93 17.28 1.29 4.85
CA GLU A 93 18.29 2.27 5.33
C GLU A 93 19.36 1.60 6.20
N SER A 94 19.00 0.58 6.96
CA SER A 94 19.89 -0.29 7.74
C SER A 94 19.19 -1.62 8.00
N ASP A 95 19.80 -2.53 8.74
CA ASP A 95 19.17 -3.80 9.13
C ASP A 95 17.94 -3.59 10.05
N ASP A 96 17.89 -2.49 10.76
CA ASP A 96 16.83 -2.16 11.71
C ASP A 96 16.02 -0.91 11.32
N SER A 97 16.22 -0.37 10.14
CA SER A 97 15.48 0.80 9.66
C SER A 97 15.23 0.80 8.16
N GLY A 98 14.17 1.48 7.78
CA GLY A 98 13.84 1.69 6.38
C GLY A 98 12.89 2.85 6.16
N VAL A 99 12.71 3.22 4.92
CA VAL A 99 11.91 4.38 4.54
C VAL A 99 10.88 4.03 3.48
N GLY A 100 9.62 4.30 3.82
CA GLY A 100 8.49 4.32 2.89
C GLY A 100 8.39 5.67 2.19
N LYS A 101 8.18 5.67 0.88
CA LYS A 101 7.97 6.89 0.08
C LYS A 101 6.80 6.72 -0.85
N GLY A 102 6.02 7.78 -1.03
CA GLY A 102 4.92 7.81 -1.97
C GLY A 102 4.23 9.15 -2.04
N THR A 103 3.28 9.25 -2.95
CA THR A 103 2.39 10.42 -3.07
C THR A 103 0.98 9.96 -2.79
N ILE A 104 0.37 10.52 -1.75
CA ILE A 104 -0.98 10.14 -1.35
C ILE A 104 -1.98 10.96 -2.17
N ASP A 105 -2.78 10.25 -2.94
CA ASP A 105 -3.73 10.81 -3.88
C ASP A 105 -4.88 11.55 -3.17
N PRO A 106 -5.44 12.62 -3.76
CA PRO A 106 -6.63 13.31 -3.26
C PRO A 106 -7.85 12.44 -2.96
N MET A 107 -7.98 11.26 -3.57
CA MET A 107 -9.04 10.31 -3.22
C MET A 107 -9.00 9.85 -1.75
N PHE A 108 -7.86 9.98 -1.09
CA PHE A 108 -7.62 9.65 0.32
C PHE A 108 -7.73 10.86 1.26
N ALA A 109 -8.38 11.93 0.80
CA ALA A 109 -8.60 13.12 1.61
C ALA A 109 -9.46 12.81 2.85
N GLY A 110 -9.08 13.41 3.96
CA GLY A 110 -9.92 13.57 5.15
C GLY A 110 -10.53 14.97 5.15
N PRO A 111 -10.17 15.81 6.13
CA PRO A 111 -10.50 17.24 6.05
C PRO A 111 -9.89 17.88 4.81
N PRO A 112 -10.41 19.03 4.34
CA PRO A 112 -9.91 19.68 3.14
C PRO A 112 -8.38 19.79 3.09
N GLU A 113 -7.80 19.47 1.93
CA GLU A 113 -6.38 19.64 1.60
C GLU A 113 -5.39 18.78 2.43
N ARG A 114 -5.87 17.77 3.15
CA ARG A 114 -5.00 16.89 3.94
C ARG A 114 -5.39 15.43 3.86
N VAL A 115 -4.41 14.57 4.04
CA VAL A 115 -4.58 13.11 4.10
C VAL A 115 -5.45 12.73 5.29
N HIS A 116 -6.38 11.79 5.09
CA HIS A 116 -7.17 11.23 6.18
C HIS A 116 -6.27 10.51 7.20
N GLY A 117 -6.53 10.72 8.50
CA GLY A 117 -5.72 10.12 9.57
C GLY A 117 -5.62 8.60 9.49
N VAL A 118 -6.71 7.92 9.14
CA VAL A 118 -6.71 6.45 8.96
C VAL A 118 -5.76 6.00 7.84
N ILE A 119 -5.64 6.79 6.76
CA ILE A 119 -4.70 6.47 5.67
C ILE A 119 -3.26 6.61 6.15
N GLN A 120 -2.96 7.62 6.97
CA GLN A 120 -1.64 7.75 7.59
C GLN A 120 -1.36 6.56 8.50
N ALA A 121 -2.32 6.14 9.33
CA ALA A 121 -2.22 4.97 10.20
C ALA A 121 -1.95 3.69 9.40
N LEU A 122 -2.69 3.47 8.30
CA LEU A 122 -2.50 2.34 7.40
C LEU A 122 -1.09 2.33 6.80
N VAL A 123 -0.60 3.46 6.31
CA VAL A 123 0.75 3.54 5.73
C VAL A 123 1.81 3.28 6.79
N ILE A 124 1.64 3.80 8.00
CA ILE A 124 2.56 3.54 9.12
C ILE A 124 2.61 2.04 9.44
N ASP A 125 1.47 1.39 9.55
CA ASP A 125 1.38 -0.06 9.82
C ASP A 125 2.05 -0.88 8.72
N GLU A 126 1.78 -0.57 7.45
CA GLU A 126 2.39 -1.26 6.30
C GLU A 126 3.92 -1.06 6.23
N VAL A 127 4.41 0.13 6.55
CA VAL A 127 5.86 0.41 6.57
C VAL A 127 6.54 -0.36 7.72
N MET A 128 5.90 -0.47 8.89
CA MET A 128 6.38 -1.33 9.97
C MET A 128 6.35 -2.81 9.58
N GLY A 129 5.30 -3.26 8.89
CA GLY A 129 5.20 -4.61 8.35
C GLY A 129 6.29 -4.90 7.33
N ALA A 130 6.62 -3.93 6.45
CA ALA A 130 7.72 -4.06 5.50
C ALA A 130 9.08 -4.19 6.21
N LEU A 131 9.33 -3.39 7.24
CA LEU A 131 10.54 -3.48 8.06
C LEU A 131 10.67 -4.86 8.74
N ASN A 132 9.59 -5.38 9.32
CA ASN A 132 9.61 -6.72 9.92
C ASN A 132 9.90 -7.82 8.89
N ARG A 133 9.34 -7.74 7.69
CA ARG A 133 9.64 -8.68 6.59
C ARG A 133 11.10 -8.59 6.18
N MET A 134 11.65 -7.39 6.03
CA MET A 134 13.06 -7.18 5.72
C MET A 134 13.97 -7.85 6.76
N ARG A 135 13.59 -7.80 8.03
CA ARG A 135 14.32 -8.43 9.15
C ARG A 135 14.05 -9.94 9.28
N GLY A 136 13.25 -10.54 8.41
CA GLY A 136 12.85 -11.95 8.51
C GLY A 136 12.02 -12.26 9.75
N ARG A 137 11.22 -11.31 10.22
CA ARG A 137 10.36 -11.48 11.39
C ARG A 137 8.89 -11.47 10.99
N GLN A 138 8.15 -12.50 11.39
CA GLN A 138 6.70 -12.46 11.35
C GLN A 138 6.19 -11.73 12.60
N ALA A 139 5.45 -10.67 12.39
CA ALA A 139 4.79 -9.95 13.47
C ALA A 139 3.45 -9.45 13.01
N TYR A 140 2.49 -9.45 13.93
CA TYR A 140 1.18 -8.83 13.74
C TYR A 140 1.07 -7.64 14.69
N THR A 141 0.49 -6.56 14.22
CA THR A 141 0.31 -5.35 15.01
C THR A 141 -0.66 -5.61 16.15
N ALA A 142 -0.16 -5.62 17.38
CA ALA A 142 -0.98 -5.80 18.57
C ALA A 142 -1.72 -4.51 18.94
N TYR A 143 -1.06 -3.38 18.80
CA TYR A 143 -1.64 -2.05 18.96
C TYR A 143 -0.81 -1.03 18.20
N LEU A 144 -1.43 0.11 17.86
CA LEU A 144 -0.79 1.23 17.18
C LEU A 144 -1.12 2.51 17.94
N HIS A 145 -0.08 3.23 18.36
CA HIS A 145 -0.22 4.55 18.97
C HIS A 145 0.26 5.60 17.97
N ILE A 146 -0.57 6.60 17.69
CA ILE A 146 -0.24 7.63 16.69
C ILE A 146 -0.51 9.01 17.26
N ASP A 147 0.52 9.86 17.24
CA ASP A 147 0.43 11.29 17.53
C ASP A 147 0.36 12.09 16.23
N TYR A 148 -0.80 12.63 15.90
CA TYR A 148 -0.97 13.51 14.76
C TYR A 148 -0.56 14.94 15.12
N ARG A 149 0.67 15.34 14.76
CA ARG A 149 1.24 16.64 15.12
C ARG A 149 1.06 17.73 14.06
N GLY A 150 0.60 17.36 12.87
CA GLY A 150 0.37 18.29 11.77
C GLY A 150 -0.36 17.61 10.60
N PRO A 151 -0.81 18.40 9.63
CA PRO A 151 -1.45 17.89 8.44
C PRO A 151 -0.42 17.19 7.54
N ALA A 152 -0.75 16.02 7.01
CA ALA A 152 -0.01 15.41 5.92
C ALA A 152 -0.58 15.93 4.58
N PRO A 153 0.27 16.38 3.63
CA PRO A 153 -0.18 16.97 2.38
C PRO A 153 -0.74 15.90 1.42
N LEU A 154 -1.72 16.30 0.59
CA LEU A 154 -2.23 15.51 -0.52
C LEU A 154 -1.50 15.86 -1.82
N GLY A 155 -1.26 14.87 -2.65
CA GLY A 155 -0.66 15.07 -3.98
C GLY A 155 0.82 15.42 -3.97
N GLU A 156 1.44 15.49 -2.81
CA GLU A 156 2.87 15.73 -2.62
C GLU A 156 3.58 14.46 -2.15
N ALA A 157 4.90 14.43 -2.33
CA ALA A 157 5.71 13.33 -1.85
C ALA A 157 5.78 13.34 -0.31
N VAL A 158 5.46 12.20 0.30
CA VAL A 158 5.57 11.98 1.74
C VAL A 158 6.57 10.87 2.03
N VAL A 159 7.20 10.96 3.19
CA VAL A 159 8.22 10.02 3.65
C VAL A 159 7.81 9.47 5.02
N PHE A 160 7.83 8.16 5.14
CA PHE A 160 7.55 7.43 6.36
C PHE A 160 8.81 6.66 6.77
N ARG A 161 9.45 7.03 7.85
CA ARG A 161 10.60 6.28 8.38
C ARG A 161 10.15 5.32 9.46
N ALA A 162 10.64 4.08 9.36
CA ALA A 162 10.46 3.07 10.39
C ALA A 162 11.82 2.61 10.90
N TRP A 163 11.90 2.41 12.19
CA TRP A 163 13.07 1.80 12.85
C TRP A 163 12.60 0.98 14.04
N VAL A 164 13.39 -0.03 14.38
CA VAL A 164 13.14 -0.82 15.58
C VAL A 164 13.75 -0.11 16.76
N HIS A 165 12.97 0.04 17.81
CA HIS A 165 13.44 0.45 19.13
C HIS A 165 13.39 -0.78 20.03
N GLU A 166 14.54 -1.31 20.39
CA GLU A 166 14.59 -2.39 21.36
C GLU A 166 14.20 -1.83 22.73
N THR A 167 13.12 -2.37 23.26
CA THR A 167 12.80 -2.23 24.68
C THR A 167 13.16 -3.55 25.33
N ASP A 168 14.05 -3.50 26.33
CA ASP A 168 14.39 -4.61 27.20
C ASP A 168 13.15 -5.23 27.86
#